data_f88b24e8ee2d14f8c2e5644dba8e6c23
#
_entry.id   f88b24e8ee2d14f8c2e5644dba8e6c23
#
_cell.length_a   1.000
_cell.length_b   1.000
_cell.length_c   1.000
_cell.angle_alpha   90.00
_cell.angle_beta   90.00
_cell.angle_gamma   90.00
#
_symmetry.space_group_name_H-M   'P 1'
#
loop_
_entity.id
_entity.type
_entity.pdbx_description
1 polymer ?
#
loop_
_entity_poly.entity_id
_entity_poly.type
_entity_poly.pdbx_seq_one_letter_code
_entity_poly.pdbx_strand_id
1 'polypeptide(L)'
;PKIGFDKIRDMISAKCGTEYGRHRVDEEAFSTNRKEIELRLSLTDEMRLIQIFESTFPDSGFIDCIPFLLPLQAGYSHIDIVSLGKLRETLETLRKILNFFKNTSEGEYPCLKKMSEPIFTFPEVSRRIDTILDRFGEIRDNASDALFEIRRSIREKEGTISRRIQAILRRAQEDGLAEEDASVSIRDGRMLIPVAVGNKKKIPGFVYDESA
;
A
#
# COMPACT_ATOMS: atom_id res chain seq x y z
N PRO A 1 38.68 -3.31 -13.80
CA PRO A 1 38.67 -4.62 -14.53
C PRO A 1 39.83 -5.53 -14.17
N LYS A 2 41.01 -5.04 -13.82
CA LYS A 2 42.19 -5.92 -13.57
C LYS A 2 42.06 -6.79 -12.29
N ILE A 3 41.31 -6.42 -11.32
CA ILE A 3 41.13 -7.14 -10.03
C ILE A 3 39.71 -7.70 -9.84
N GLY A 4 38.83 -7.56 -10.84
CA GLY A 4 37.48 -8.09 -10.79
C GLY A 4 36.53 -7.38 -9.78
N PHE A 5 36.87 -6.18 -9.32
CA PHE A 5 36.05 -5.42 -8.37
C PHE A 5 34.68 -5.02 -8.96
N ASP A 6 34.63 -4.82 -10.27
CA ASP A 6 33.39 -4.60 -11.02
C ASP A 6 32.38 -5.74 -10.79
N LYS A 7 32.80 -6.99 -10.85
CA LYS A 7 31.95 -8.16 -10.58
C LYS A 7 31.42 -8.19 -9.14
N ILE A 8 32.28 -7.82 -8.18
CA ILE A 8 31.85 -7.72 -6.76
C ILE A 8 30.81 -6.62 -6.60
N ARG A 9 31.02 -5.46 -7.23
CA ARG A 9 30.07 -4.36 -7.23
C ARG A 9 28.72 -4.79 -7.81
N ASP A 10 28.70 -5.46 -8.95
CA ASP A 10 27.49 -5.99 -9.57
C ASP A 10 26.76 -6.98 -8.65
N MET A 11 27.50 -7.86 -7.97
CA MET A 11 26.93 -8.80 -7.01
C MET A 11 26.30 -8.10 -5.80
N ILE A 12 26.92 -7.03 -5.29
CA ILE A 12 26.37 -6.23 -4.18
C ILE A 12 25.13 -5.45 -4.66
N SER A 13 25.22 -4.79 -5.82
CA SER A 13 24.12 -4.06 -6.43
C SER A 13 22.89 -4.95 -6.65
N ALA A 14 23.07 -6.19 -7.11
CA ALA A 14 22.00 -7.16 -7.26
C ALA A 14 21.31 -7.56 -5.94
N LYS A 15 21.96 -7.34 -4.79
CA LYS A 15 21.39 -7.59 -3.46
C LYS A 15 20.70 -6.37 -2.85
N CYS A 16 20.85 -5.19 -3.44
CA CYS A 16 20.22 -3.98 -2.95
C CYS A 16 18.69 -4.03 -3.17
N GLY A 17 17.93 -3.78 -2.12
CA GLY A 17 16.47 -3.74 -2.17
C GLY A 17 15.88 -2.45 -2.77
N THR A 18 16.69 -1.39 -2.90
CA THR A 18 16.24 -0.07 -3.38
C THR A 18 17.16 0.45 -4.49
N GLU A 19 16.60 1.28 -5.37
CA GLU A 19 17.41 2.00 -6.40
C GLU A 19 18.43 2.92 -5.75
N TYR A 20 18.06 3.60 -4.66
CA TYR A 20 18.99 4.42 -3.88
C TYR A 20 20.19 3.60 -3.41
N GLY A 21 19.97 2.40 -2.87
CA GLY A 21 21.04 1.49 -2.46
C GLY A 21 21.95 1.09 -3.63
N ARG A 22 21.40 0.77 -4.79
CA ARG A 22 22.16 0.45 -6.01
C ARG A 22 23.02 1.63 -6.43
N HIS A 23 22.44 2.82 -6.49
CA HIS A 23 23.17 4.03 -6.86
C HIS A 23 24.34 4.31 -5.91
N ARG A 24 24.15 4.11 -4.60
CA ARG A 24 25.24 4.23 -3.61
C ARG A 24 26.36 3.22 -3.82
N VAL A 25 26.04 2.00 -4.23
CA VAL A 25 27.04 0.98 -4.59
C VAL A 25 27.83 1.38 -5.84
N ASP A 26 27.17 1.96 -6.83
CA ASP A 26 27.81 2.41 -8.08
C ASP A 26 28.73 3.62 -7.87
N GLU A 27 28.37 4.50 -6.94
CA GLU A 27 29.19 5.67 -6.55
C GLU A 27 30.39 5.30 -5.68
N GLU A 28 30.48 4.06 -5.18
CA GLU A 28 31.52 3.66 -4.25
C GLU A 28 32.91 3.72 -4.90
N ALA A 29 33.81 4.46 -4.28
CA ALA A 29 35.15 4.70 -4.75
C ALA A 29 36.19 4.29 -3.71
N PHE A 30 37.44 4.15 -4.17
CA PHE A 30 38.54 3.89 -3.25
C PHE A 30 38.78 5.08 -2.32
N SER A 31 38.89 4.77 -1.03
CA SER A 31 39.33 5.75 -0.02
C SER A 31 40.75 5.42 0.45
N THR A 32 41.54 6.45 0.69
CA THR A 32 42.85 6.39 1.34
C THR A 32 42.79 6.90 2.79
N ASN A 33 41.63 7.36 3.23
CA ASN A 33 41.42 7.85 4.56
C ASN A 33 41.24 6.68 5.53
N ARG A 34 42.23 6.43 6.35
CA ARG A 34 42.23 5.32 7.30
C ARG A 34 41.02 5.33 8.22
N LYS A 35 40.63 6.47 8.78
CA LYS A 35 39.49 6.56 9.71
C LYS A 35 38.17 6.21 9.01
N GLU A 36 38.02 6.63 7.78
CA GLU A 36 36.82 6.30 6.98
C GLU A 36 36.75 4.81 6.68
N ILE A 37 37.87 4.20 6.28
CA ILE A 37 37.96 2.76 6.01
C ILE A 37 37.62 1.96 7.26
N GLU A 38 38.23 2.31 8.41
CA GLU A 38 37.99 1.64 9.70
C GLU A 38 36.50 1.75 10.10
N LEU A 39 35.88 2.93 9.95
CA LEU A 39 34.45 3.10 10.20
C LEU A 39 33.58 2.22 9.32
N ARG A 40 33.84 2.19 8.01
CA ARG A 40 33.08 1.37 7.05
C ARG A 40 33.20 -0.12 7.33
N LEU A 41 34.41 -0.58 7.68
CA LEU A 41 34.62 -1.97 8.09
C LEU A 41 33.88 -2.30 9.39
N SER A 42 33.90 -1.40 10.38
CA SER A 42 33.15 -1.57 11.63
C SER A 42 31.64 -1.63 11.40
N LEU A 43 31.07 -0.73 10.60
CA LEU A 43 29.65 -0.75 10.22
C LEU A 43 29.25 -2.07 9.53
N THR A 44 30.11 -2.56 8.64
CA THR A 44 29.86 -3.82 7.94
C THR A 44 29.92 -5.02 8.89
N ASP A 45 30.89 -5.05 9.79
CA ASP A 45 31.02 -6.14 10.78
C ASP A 45 29.87 -6.13 11.77
N GLU A 46 29.49 -4.96 12.30
CA GLU A 46 28.32 -4.82 13.18
C GLU A 46 27.05 -5.33 12.49
N MET A 47 26.80 -4.94 11.22
CA MET A 47 25.64 -5.43 10.48
C MET A 47 25.69 -6.95 10.23
N ARG A 48 26.87 -7.50 9.97
CA ARG A 48 27.08 -8.95 9.85
C ARG A 48 26.72 -9.67 11.16
N LEU A 49 27.14 -9.12 12.30
CA LEU A 49 26.79 -9.67 13.61
C LEU A 49 25.29 -9.61 13.88
N ILE A 50 24.64 -8.50 13.57
CA ILE A 50 23.18 -8.35 13.65
C ILE A 50 22.50 -9.44 12.84
N GLN A 51 22.88 -9.63 11.58
CA GLN A 51 22.28 -10.65 10.72
C GLN A 51 22.45 -12.09 11.23
N ILE A 52 23.50 -12.37 12.00
CA ILE A 52 23.76 -13.69 12.54
C ILE A 52 23.02 -13.92 13.86
N PHE A 53 22.97 -12.92 14.73
CA PHE A 53 22.55 -13.10 16.12
C PHE A 53 21.21 -12.46 16.45
N GLU A 54 20.71 -11.48 15.64
CA GLU A 54 19.56 -10.67 15.98
C GLU A 54 18.36 -10.98 15.07
N SER A 55 17.54 -11.93 15.48
CA SER A 55 16.34 -12.31 14.73
C SER A 55 15.24 -11.24 14.69
N THR A 56 15.32 -10.22 15.53
CA THR A 56 14.33 -9.14 15.65
C THR A 56 14.65 -7.91 14.81
N PHE A 57 15.86 -7.86 14.25
CA PHE A 57 16.23 -6.77 13.34
C PHE A 57 15.44 -6.89 12.03
N PRO A 58 14.81 -5.80 11.54
CA PRO A 58 14.05 -5.86 10.30
C PRO A 58 14.97 -6.07 9.10
N ASP A 59 14.70 -7.11 8.32
CA ASP A 59 15.43 -7.50 7.10
C ASP A 59 14.70 -7.10 5.81
N SER A 60 13.52 -6.54 5.93
CA SER A 60 12.61 -6.21 4.83
C SER A 60 11.86 -4.90 5.08
N GLY A 61 11.06 -4.46 4.11
CA GLY A 61 10.29 -3.21 4.21
C GLY A 61 11.11 -1.95 3.90
N PHE A 62 12.27 -2.12 3.25
CA PHE A 62 13.08 -1.00 2.75
C PHE A 62 12.56 -0.58 1.38
N ILE A 63 11.84 0.52 1.33
CA ILE A 63 11.22 1.04 0.11
C ILE A 63 11.82 2.41 -0.20
N ASP A 64 12.19 2.64 -1.44
CA ASP A 64 12.62 3.94 -1.90
C ASP A 64 11.40 4.87 -2.03
N CYS A 65 11.28 5.80 -1.08
CA CYS A 65 10.19 6.76 -1.04
C CYS A 65 10.51 8.07 -1.80
N ILE A 66 11.76 8.31 -2.18
CA ILE A 66 12.21 9.55 -2.83
C ILE A 66 11.41 9.84 -4.11
N PRO A 67 11.18 8.86 -5.02
CA PRO A 67 10.50 9.12 -6.29
C PRO A 67 9.09 9.68 -6.16
N PHE A 68 8.33 9.30 -5.12
CA PHE A 68 6.98 9.81 -4.91
C PHE A 68 6.87 10.91 -3.87
N LEU A 69 7.89 11.11 -3.02
CA LEU A 69 7.94 12.22 -2.07
C LEU A 69 8.48 13.50 -2.69
N LEU A 70 9.49 13.40 -3.56
CA LEU A 70 10.12 14.55 -4.18
C LEU A 70 9.13 15.45 -4.95
N PRO A 71 8.19 14.90 -5.75
CA PRO A 71 7.17 15.72 -6.44
C PRO A 71 6.24 16.49 -5.51
N LEU A 72 6.08 16.06 -4.25
CA LEU A 72 5.21 16.74 -3.27
C LEU A 72 5.76 18.11 -2.84
N GLN A 73 7.05 18.40 -3.09
CA GLN A 73 7.64 19.72 -2.85
C GLN A 73 7.09 20.79 -3.80
N ALA A 74 6.66 20.39 -4.99
CA ALA A 74 5.93 21.27 -5.88
C ALA A 74 4.47 21.34 -5.41
N GLY A 75 3.97 22.52 -5.06
CA GLY A 75 2.56 22.70 -4.66
C GLY A 75 1.58 22.05 -5.66
N TYR A 76 0.38 21.69 -5.18
CA TYR A 76 -0.69 21.04 -5.96
C TYR A 76 -0.48 19.57 -6.35
N SER A 77 0.55 18.90 -5.81
CA SER A 77 0.71 17.47 -5.97
C SER A 77 0.06 16.69 -4.82
N HIS A 78 -0.24 15.43 -5.05
CA HIS A 78 -0.80 14.52 -4.05
C HIS A 78 -0.08 13.17 -4.12
N ILE A 79 -0.09 12.47 -3.01
CA ILE A 79 0.38 11.09 -2.94
C ILE A 79 -0.78 10.14 -3.24
N ASP A 80 -0.55 9.13 -4.08
CA ASP A 80 -1.53 8.08 -4.33
C ASP A 80 -1.58 7.07 -3.17
N ILE A 81 -2.63 6.23 -3.16
CA ILE A 81 -2.90 5.27 -2.08
C ILE A 81 -1.77 4.26 -1.93
N VAL A 82 -1.25 3.75 -3.03
CA VAL A 82 -0.20 2.72 -3.04
C VAL A 82 1.09 3.30 -2.46
N SER A 83 1.46 4.49 -2.90
CA SER A 83 2.63 5.23 -2.40
C SER A 83 2.46 5.62 -0.92
N LEU A 84 1.24 5.97 -0.49
CA LEU A 84 0.95 6.25 0.92
C LEU A 84 1.13 4.98 1.79
N GLY A 85 0.71 3.82 1.29
CA GLY A 85 0.95 2.53 1.92
C GLY A 85 2.43 2.20 2.04
N LYS A 86 3.20 2.42 0.98
CA LYS A 86 4.66 2.27 0.98
C LYS A 86 5.36 3.19 1.99
N LEU A 87 4.91 4.44 2.09
CA LEU A 87 5.42 5.38 3.10
C LEU A 87 5.15 4.87 4.52
N ARG A 88 3.94 4.37 4.79
CA ARG A 88 3.60 3.76 6.08
C ARG A 88 4.54 2.61 6.44
N GLU A 89 4.78 1.69 5.50
CA GLU A 89 5.68 0.55 5.69
C GLU A 89 7.11 1.01 5.98
N THR A 90 7.62 1.97 5.22
CA THR A 90 8.96 2.55 5.45
C THR A 90 9.10 3.19 6.83
N LEU A 91 8.12 4.00 7.25
CA LEU A 91 8.12 4.64 8.57
C LEU A 91 8.06 3.60 9.70
N GLU A 92 7.30 2.52 9.52
CA GLU A 92 7.24 1.42 10.47
C GLU A 92 8.58 0.66 10.55
N THR A 93 9.22 0.41 9.41
CA THR A 93 10.55 -0.23 9.36
C THR A 93 11.60 0.65 10.04
N LEU A 94 11.62 1.95 9.77
CA LEU A 94 12.49 2.90 10.49
C LEU A 94 12.25 2.89 12.00
N ARG A 95 10.99 2.87 12.42
CA ARG A 95 10.62 2.79 13.84
C ARG A 95 11.16 1.51 14.48
N LYS A 96 11.05 0.37 13.81
CA LYS A 96 11.59 -0.92 14.28
C LYS A 96 13.11 -0.87 14.44
N ILE A 97 13.82 -0.32 13.45
CA ILE A 97 15.28 -0.15 13.48
C ILE A 97 15.72 0.71 14.69
N LEU A 98 15.08 1.86 14.86
CA LEU A 98 15.42 2.76 15.96
C LEU A 98 15.10 2.15 17.33
N ASN A 99 13.98 1.45 17.44
CA ASN A 99 13.64 0.72 18.66
C ASN A 99 14.63 -0.42 18.94
N PHE A 100 15.10 -1.13 17.91
CA PHE A 100 16.14 -2.14 18.06
C PHE A 100 17.40 -1.52 18.69
N PHE A 101 17.97 -0.46 18.09
CA PHE A 101 19.18 0.18 18.63
C PHE A 101 18.97 0.83 20.00
N LYS A 102 17.76 1.29 20.31
CA LYS A 102 17.43 1.82 21.64
C LYS A 102 17.47 0.73 22.73
N ASN A 103 17.13 -0.48 22.36
CA ASN A 103 17.03 -1.61 23.29
C ASN A 103 18.30 -2.48 23.36
N THR A 104 19.29 -2.24 22.49
CA THR A 104 20.61 -2.91 22.57
C THR A 104 21.39 -2.44 23.78
N SER A 105 22.20 -3.33 24.33
CA SER A 105 23.06 -3.04 25.49
C SER A 105 24.07 -1.94 25.19
N GLU A 106 24.64 -1.35 26.24
CA GLU A 106 25.70 -0.37 26.09
C GLU A 106 26.95 -1.03 25.48
N GLY A 107 27.49 -0.41 24.44
CA GLY A 107 28.65 -0.94 23.70
C GLY A 107 28.34 -1.94 22.58
N GLU A 108 27.10 -2.41 22.45
CA GLU A 108 26.68 -3.21 21.30
C GLU A 108 26.39 -2.33 20.08
N TYR A 109 26.95 -2.70 18.94
CA TYR A 109 26.76 -2.03 17.64
C TYR A 109 26.97 -0.49 17.68
N PRO A 110 28.08 0.01 18.26
CA PRO A 110 28.24 1.45 18.56
C PRO A 110 28.26 2.31 17.31
N CYS A 111 28.80 1.82 16.19
CA CYS A 111 28.88 2.58 14.93
C CYS A 111 27.51 2.70 14.28
N LEU A 112 26.73 1.61 14.20
CA LEU A 112 25.37 1.61 13.66
C LEU A 112 24.42 2.40 14.56
N LYS A 113 24.54 2.26 15.88
CA LYS A 113 23.77 3.03 16.86
C LYS A 113 23.98 4.53 16.66
N LYS A 114 25.23 4.98 16.57
CA LYS A 114 25.58 6.36 16.30
C LYS A 114 25.06 6.85 14.93
N MET A 115 25.13 6.00 13.90
CA MET A 115 24.59 6.32 12.57
C MET A 115 23.06 6.47 12.60
N SER A 116 22.36 5.81 13.51
CA SER A 116 20.90 5.89 13.65
C SER A 116 20.42 7.14 14.43
N GLU A 117 21.27 7.80 15.22
CA GLU A 117 20.89 8.94 16.06
C GLU A 117 20.19 10.10 15.31
N PRO A 118 20.62 10.51 14.10
CA PRO A 118 19.97 11.61 13.38
C PRO A 118 18.67 11.21 12.68
N ILE A 119 18.21 9.96 12.78
CA ILE A 119 17.00 9.48 12.09
C ILE A 119 15.76 9.81 12.91
N PHE A 120 14.75 10.38 12.26
CA PHE A 120 13.44 10.70 12.85
C PHE A 120 12.34 9.82 12.27
N THR A 121 11.36 9.42 13.10
CA THR A 121 10.27 8.51 12.71
C THR A 121 8.96 9.22 12.34
N PHE A 122 8.84 10.51 12.52
CA PHE A 122 7.66 11.31 12.20
C PHE A 122 6.33 10.66 12.68
N PRO A 123 6.12 10.44 13.98
CA PRO A 123 4.96 9.69 14.49
C PRO A 123 3.61 10.35 14.16
N GLU A 124 3.60 11.64 13.90
CA GLU A 124 2.40 12.37 13.49
C GLU A 124 1.99 12.02 12.05
N VAL A 125 2.98 11.86 11.16
CA VAL A 125 2.72 11.41 9.78
C VAL A 125 2.15 10.00 9.81
N SER A 126 2.77 9.09 10.57
CA SER A 126 2.29 7.70 10.72
C SER A 126 0.85 7.67 11.24
N ARG A 127 0.54 8.42 12.31
CA ARG A 127 -0.82 8.53 12.85
C ARG A 127 -1.81 9.07 11.81
N ARG A 128 -1.41 10.07 11.04
CA ARG A 128 -2.27 10.63 9.98
C ARG A 128 -2.54 9.62 8.89
N ILE A 129 -1.55 8.85 8.45
CA ILE A 129 -1.73 7.78 7.48
C ILE A 129 -2.71 6.72 8.02
N ASP A 130 -2.60 6.33 9.29
CA ASP A 130 -3.48 5.35 9.92
C ASP A 130 -4.94 5.83 10.07
N THR A 131 -5.21 7.15 10.05
CA THR A 131 -6.57 7.67 9.95
C THR A 131 -7.15 7.56 8.54
N ILE A 132 -6.29 7.47 7.52
CA ILE A 132 -6.68 7.40 6.11
C ILE A 132 -6.77 5.97 5.63
N LEU A 133 -5.74 5.15 5.92
CA LEU A 133 -5.64 3.76 5.48
C LEU A 133 -6.05 2.78 6.59
N ASP A 134 -6.70 1.72 6.20
CA ASP A 134 -6.93 0.58 7.07
C ASP A 134 -5.71 -0.38 7.09
N ARG A 135 -5.85 -1.52 7.78
CA ARG A 135 -4.79 -2.54 7.86
C ARG A 135 -4.46 -3.23 6.52
N PHE A 136 -5.36 -3.14 5.56
CA PHE A 136 -5.18 -3.73 4.22
C PHE A 136 -4.63 -2.73 3.20
N GLY A 137 -4.48 -1.46 3.59
CA GLY A 137 -4.02 -0.40 2.70
C GLY A 137 -5.15 0.28 1.92
N GLU A 138 -6.41 -0.01 2.25
CA GLU A 138 -7.58 0.61 1.63
C GLU A 138 -7.99 1.89 2.37
N ILE A 139 -8.61 2.82 1.65
CA ILE A 139 -9.11 4.06 2.27
C ILE A 139 -10.29 3.73 3.19
N ARG A 140 -10.15 4.10 4.46
CA ARG A 140 -11.22 3.97 5.46
C ARG A 140 -12.46 4.75 5.04
N ASP A 141 -13.63 4.22 5.36
CA ASP A 141 -14.90 4.92 5.13
C ASP A 141 -14.96 6.30 5.80
N ASN A 142 -14.33 6.42 6.96
CA ASN A 142 -14.26 7.64 7.76
C ASN A 142 -12.93 8.41 7.61
N ALA A 143 -12.21 8.24 6.50
CA ALA A 143 -10.97 8.97 6.23
C ALA A 143 -11.19 10.50 6.13
N SER A 144 -12.41 10.91 5.74
CA SER A 144 -12.92 12.28 5.91
C SER A 144 -14.44 12.26 6.09
N ASP A 145 -15.00 13.31 6.71
CA ASP A 145 -16.45 13.45 6.91
C ASP A 145 -17.20 13.45 5.56
N ALA A 146 -16.67 14.15 4.57
CA ALA A 146 -17.25 14.18 3.23
C ALA A 146 -17.30 12.79 2.57
N LEU A 147 -16.22 12.00 2.67
CA LEU A 147 -16.19 10.65 2.13
C LEU A 147 -17.17 9.74 2.84
N PHE A 148 -17.26 9.85 4.17
CA PHE A 148 -18.20 9.08 4.96
C PHE A 148 -19.66 9.34 4.53
N GLU A 149 -20.05 10.61 4.40
CA GLU A 149 -21.40 11.00 3.97
C GLU A 149 -21.70 10.55 2.53
N ILE A 150 -20.74 10.69 1.61
CA ILE A 150 -20.90 10.22 0.23
C ILE A 150 -21.10 8.70 0.20
N ARG A 151 -20.24 7.92 0.87
CA ARG A 151 -20.35 6.45 0.88
C ARG A 151 -21.64 5.99 1.57
N ARG A 152 -22.06 6.69 2.64
CA ARG A 152 -23.34 6.45 3.30
C ARG A 152 -24.50 6.69 2.33
N SER A 153 -24.51 7.82 1.65
CA SER A 153 -25.56 8.16 0.67
C SER A 153 -25.62 7.15 -0.50
N ILE A 154 -24.46 6.65 -0.97
CA ILE A 154 -24.40 5.60 -1.99
C ILE A 154 -25.10 4.34 -1.47
N ARG A 155 -24.72 3.83 -0.28
CA ARG A 155 -25.31 2.62 0.32
C ARG A 155 -26.83 2.75 0.53
N GLU A 156 -27.29 3.91 0.98
CA GLU A 156 -28.73 4.17 1.15
C GLU A 156 -29.49 4.12 -0.18
N LYS A 157 -28.91 4.71 -1.23
CA LYS A 157 -29.49 4.69 -2.58
C LYS A 157 -29.50 3.28 -3.17
N GLU A 158 -28.40 2.55 -3.05
CA GLU A 158 -28.28 1.14 -3.50
C GLU A 158 -29.29 0.26 -2.78
N GLY A 159 -29.44 0.40 -1.45
CA GLY A 159 -30.44 -0.32 -0.68
C GLY A 159 -31.87 0.04 -1.08
N THR A 160 -32.12 1.28 -1.47
CA THR A 160 -33.46 1.72 -1.95
C THR A 160 -33.75 1.15 -3.33
N ILE A 161 -32.78 1.17 -4.26
CA ILE A 161 -32.88 0.58 -5.59
C ILE A 161 -33.13 -0.92 -5.49
N SER A 162 -32.34 -1.62 -4.64
CA SER A 162 -32.50 -3.07 -4.42
C SER A 162 -33.90 -3.43 -3.91
N ARG A 163 -34.40 -2.71 -2.92
CA ARG A 163 -35.77 -2.94 -2.42
C ARG A 163 -36.84 -2.68 -3.48
N ARG A 164 -36.67 -1.62 -4.28
CA ARG A 164 -37.61 -1.26 -5.33
C ARG A 164 -37.66 -2.29 -6.46
N ILE A 165 -36.52 -2.77 -6.92
CA ILE A 165 -36.49 -3.76 -7.99
C ILE A 165 -37.04 -5.12 -7.53
N GLN A 166 -36.76 -5.51 -6.27
CA GLN A 166 -37.37 -6.72 -5.69
C GLN A 166 -38.91 -6.60 -5.57
N ALA A 167 -39.41 -5.43 -5.21
CA ALA A 167 -40.87 -5.20 -5.19
C ALA A 167 -41.47 -5.29 -6.59
N ILE A 168 -40.78 -4.75 -7.61
CA ILE A 168 -41.22 -4.87 -9.02
C ILE A 168 -41.22 -6.34 -9.47
N LEU A 169 -40.16 -7.09 -9.14
CA LEU A 169 -40.08 -8.52 -9.46
C LEU A 169 -41.22 -9.31 -8.82
N ARG A 170 -41.48 -9.14 -7.53
CA ARG A 170 -42.58 -9.83 -6.83
C ARG A 170 -43.93 -9.54 -7.49
N ARG A 171 -44.20 -8.28 -7.78
CA ARG A 171 -45.43 -7.91 -8.47
C ARG A 171 -45.52 -8.53 -9.87
N ALA A 172 -44.42 -8.57 -10.60
CA ALA A 172 -44.37 -9.21 -11.90
C ALA A 172 -44.61 -10.74 -11.81
N GLN A 173 -44.15 -11.39 -10.76
CA GLN A 173 -44.42 -12.81 -10.47
C GLN A 173 -45.90 -13.02 -10.10
N GLU A 174 -46.46 -12.17 -9.21
CA GLU A 174 -47.88 -12.20 -8.84
C GLU A 174 -48.81 -12.03 -10.03
N ASP A 175 -48.43 -11.13 -10.97
CA ASP A 175 -49.19 -10.85 -12.18
C ASP A 175 -48.93 -11.89 -13.31
N GLY A 176 -48.10 -12.91 -13.09
CA GLY A 176 -47.75 -13.94 -14.09
C GLY A 176 -46.90 -13.40 -15.26
N LEU A 177 -46.19 -12.26 -15.06
CA LEU A 177 -45.35 -11.60 -16.07
C LEU A 177 -43.89 -12.06 -16.00
N ALA A 178 -43.45 -12.58 -14.87
CA ALA A 178 -42.15 -13.17 -14.62
C ALA A 178 -42.31 -14.60 -14.03
N GLU A 179 -41.33 -15.46 -14.21
CA GLU A 179 -41.32 -16.81 -13.64
C GLU A 179 -41.22 -16.77 -12.13
N GLU A 180 -41.81 -17.77 -11.43
CA GLU A 180 -41.81 -17.81 -9.95
C GLU A 180 -40.42 -17.93 -9.35
N ASP A 181 -39.47 -18.55 -10.05
CA ASP A 181 -38.07 -18.73 -9.67
C ASP A 181 -37.16 -17.61 -10.16
N ALA A 182 -37.71 -16.63 -10.90
CA ALA A 182 -36.95 -15.47 -11.38
C ALA A 182 -36.30 -14.69 -10.24
N SER A 183 -35.04 -14.31 -10.41
CA SER A 183 -34.28 -13.53 -9.44
C SER A 183 -33.65 -12.28 -10.08
N VAL A 184 -33.40 -11.27 -9.24
CA VAL A 184 -32.68 -10.07 -9.68
C VAL A 184 -31.22 -10.44 -9.98
N SER A 185 -30.75 -10.06 -11.15
CA SER A 185 -29.34 -10.20 -11.55
C SER A 185 -28.69 -8.83 -11.68
N ILE A 186 -27.35 -8.78 -11.63
CA ILE A 186 -26.58 -7.55 -11.83
C ILE A 186 -25.69 -7.75 -13.06
N ARG A 187 -25.82 -6.86 -14.06
CA ARG A 187 -24.93 -6.79 -15.23
C ARG A 187 -24.50 -5.35 -15.43
N ASP A 188 -23.22 -5.13 -15.64
CA ASP A 188 -22.61 -3.81 -15.82
C ASP A 188 -23.07 -2.75 -14.80
N GLY A 189 -23.15 -3.18 -13.51
CA GLY A 189 -23.60 -2.32 -12.40
C GLY A 189 -25.10 -1.99 -12.41
N ARG A 190 -25.90 -2.64 -13.26
CA ARG A 190 -27.37 -2.47 -13.35
C ARG A 190 -28.08 -3.67 -12.80
N MET A 191 -29.11 -3.45 -12.00
CA MET A 191 -29.99 -4.50 -11.51
C MET A 191 -31.05 -4.79 -12.56
N LEU A 192 -31.18 -6.06 -12.93
CA LEU A 192 -32.07 -6.55 -14.01
C LEU A 192 -33.02 -7.61 -13.47
N ILE A 193 -34.20 -7.67 -14.04
CA ILE A 193 -35.17 -8.75 -13.83
C ILE A 193 -35.42 -9.49 -15.15
N PRO A 194 -35.44 -10.82 -15.18
CA PRO A 194 -35.81 -11.56 -16.36
C PRO A 194 -37.31 -11.47 -16.60
N VAL A 195 -37.70 -11.24 -17.83
CA VAL A 195 -39.12 -11.11 -18.24
C VAL A 195 -39.31 -11.85 -19.56
N ALA A 196 -40.37 -12.64 -19.67
CA ALA A 196 -40.72 -13.31 -20.92
C ALA A 196 -40.96 -12.28 -22.04
N VAL A 197 -40.47 -12.57 -23.26
CA VAL A 197 -40.50 -11.67 -24.43
C VAL A 197 -41.89 -11.07 -24.68
N GLY A 198 -42.94 -11.88 -24.54
CA GLY A 198 -44.34 -11.45 -24.73
C GLY A 198 -44.82 -10.45 -23.66
N ASN A 199 -44.14 -10.34 -22.53
CA ASN A 199 -44.53 -9.49 -21.39
C ASN A 199 -43.67 -8.21 -21.26
N LYS A 200 -42.65 -8.03 -22.09
CA LYS A 200 -41.69 -6.92 -22.00
C LYS A 200 -42.31 -5.51 -22.00
N LYS A 201 -43.49 -5.33 -22.66
CA LYS A 201 -44.20 -4.05 -22.68
C LYS A 201 -45.13 -3.83 -21.47
N LYS A 202 -45.37 -4.85 -20.65
CA LYS A 202 -46.27 -4.77 -19.51
C LYS A 202 -45.58 -4.33 -18.21
N ILE A 203 -44.26 -4.44 -18.17
CA ILE A 203 -43.44 -4.00 -17.04
C ILE A 203 -42.76 -2.69 -17.40
N PRO A 204 -42.88 -1.61 -16.59
CA PRO A 204 -42.23 -0.36 -16.89
C PRO A 204 -40.69 -0.50 -16.68
N GLY A 205 -39.93 -0.20 -17.73
CA GLY A 205 -38.48 -0.29 -17.74
C GLY A 205 -37.85 -0.22 -19.11
N PHE A 206 -36.56 -0.40 -19.17
CA PHE A 206 -35.80 -0.51 -20.40
C PHE A 206 -35.33 -1.93 -20.60
N VAL A 207 -35.45 -2.44 -21.83
CA VAL A 207 -34.85 -3.70 -22.20
C VAL A 207 -33.34 -3.51 -22.30
N TYR A 208 -32.61 -4.31 -21.53
CA TYR A 208 -31.15 -4.23 -21.50
C TYR A 208 -30.52 -5.26 -22.46
N ASP A 209 -31.09 -6.45 -22.51
CA ASP A 209 -30.61 -7.55 -23.32
C ASP A 209 -31.79 -8.49 -23.69
N GLU A 210 -31.75 -9.12 -24.84
CA GLU A 210 -32.73 -10.14 -25.25
C GLU A 210 -31.97 -11.43 -25.56
N SER A 211 -32.33 -12.52 -24.90
CA SER A 211 -31.84 -13.85 -25.31
C SER A 211 -32.52 -14.26 -26.60
N ALA A 212 -31.71 -14.75 -27.55
CA ALA A 212 -32.18 -15.31 -28.80
C ALA A 212 -32.96 -16.63 -28.57
#